data_4d1d9d1bf63d500e0e3b698dc3dce68f
#
_entry.id   4d1d9d1bf63d500e0e3b698dc3dce68f
#
_cell.length_a   1.000
_cell.length_b   1.000
_cell.length_c   1.000
_cell.angle_alpha   90.00
_cell.angle_beta   90.00
_cell.angle_gamma   90.00
#
_symmetry.space_group_name_H-M   'P 1'
#
loop_
_entity.id
_entity.type
_entity.pdbx_description
1 polymer ?
#
loop_
_entity_poly.entity_id
_entity_poly.type
_entity_poly.pdbx_seq_one_letter_code
_entity_poly.pdbx_strand_id
1 'polypeptide(L)'
;TEDGAFGWGQMSTYHADITAQVLHRQVAPWVTGRFIDAGDPVADFLDIAALVHEREHKFPGSYVRRALAGLDTALWDLLGRQAGKPVTSLIGGAPGRLRAYASSMKRDITPADEANRLCRLRDEKGFDAFKFRVGAECGRGMDEWPGRTEEIVETVPRALGDGVVKMVDANSCFGVERAIEVGRMLEANGITHYEEP
;
A
#
# COMPACT_ATOMS: atom_id res chain seq x y z
N THR A 1 -0.29 0.94 27.76
CA THR A 1 0.51 1.56 28.81
C THR A 1 -0.04 1.19 30.19
N GLU A 2 0.73 1.44 31.24
CA GLU A 2 0.33 1.13 32.63
C GLU A 2 -0.89 1.95 33.09
N ASP A 3 -1.05 3.16 32.57
CA ASP A 3 -2.20 4.04 32.82
C ASP A 3 -3.44 3.70 31.96
N GLY A 4 -3.37 2.64 31.15
CA GLY A 4 -4.47 2.17 30.30
C GLY A 4 -4.58 2.91 28.96
N ALA A 5 -3.70 3.85 28.63
CA ALA A 5 -3.66 4.45 27.31
C ALA A 5 -3.23 3.43 26.26
N PHE A 6 -3.78 3.52 25.06
CA PHE A 6 -3.50 2.56 23.98
C PHE A 6 -3.44 3.25 22.61
N GLY A 7 -2.74 2.63 21.68
CA GLY A 7 -2.70 3.00 20.27
C GLY A 7 -2.87 1.79 19.39
N TRP A 8 -3.33 2.02 18.16
CA TRP A 8 -3.56 0.99 17.16
C TRP A 8 -2.51 1.06 16.05
N GLY A 9 -2.00 -0.12 15.67
CA GLY A 9 -1.12 -0.26 14.52
C GLY A 9 -1.41 -1.58 13.81
N GLN A 10 -1.55 -1.52 12.49
CA GLN A 10 -1.79 -2.69 11.67
C GLN A 10 -0.48 -3.24 11.12
N MET A 11 -0.25 -4.52 11.31
CA MET A 11 0.78 -5.28 10.60
C MET A 11 0.28 -5.70 9.21
N SER A 12 1.16 -6.30 8.41
CA SER A 12 0.77 -6.88 7.13
C SER A 12 -0.35 -7.90 7.28
N THR A 13 -1.35 -7.84 6.40
CA THR A 13 -2.45 -8.81 6.34
C THR A 13 -2.02 -10.14 5.71
N TYR A 14 -0.94 -10.14 4.91
CA TYR A 14 -0.39 -11.35 4.31
C TYR A 14 0.33 -12.17 5.38
N HIS A 15 -0.06 -13.43 5.54
CA HIS A 15 0.44 -14.31 6.60
C HIS A 15 0.38 -13.66 7.98
N ALA A 16 -0.77 -13.10 8.32
CA ALA A 16 -0.99 -12.35 9.55
C ALA A 16 -0.73 -13.19 10.80
N ASP A 17 -1.04 -14.48 10.77
CA ASP A 17 -0.74 -15.46 11.81
C ASP A 17 0.76 -15.58 12.09
N ILE A 18 1.59 -15.66 11.04
CA ILE A 18 3.06 -15.68 11.16
C ILE A 18 3.55 -14.34 11.72
N THR A 19 3.08 -13.23 11.17
CA THR A 19 3.51 -11.90 11.62
C THR A 19 3.14 -11.64 13.08
N ALA A 20 1.97 -12.11 13.53
CA ALA A 20 1.57 -12.06 14.92
C ALA A 20 2.52 -12.86 15.84
N GLN A 21 2.92 -14.07 15.43
CA GLN A 21 3.90 -14.86 16.18
C GLN A 21 5.26 -14.16 16.26
N VAL A 22 5.71 -13.55 15.16
CA VAL A 22 6.94 -12.75 15.13
C VAL A 22 6.84 -11.55 16.08
N LEU A 23 5.72 -10.82 16.07
CA LEU A 23 5.51 -9.75 17.03
C LEU A 23 5.68 -10.24 18.46
N HIS A 24 4.96 -11.30 18.84
CA HIS A 24 4.98 -11.80 20.21
C HIS A 24 6.31 -12.40 20.64
N ARG A 25 7.06 -13.04 19.74
CA ARG A 25 8.28 -13.76 20.09
C ARG A 25 9.57 -12.99 19.84
N GLN A 26 9.59 -12.13 18.83
CA GLN A 26 10.82 -11.48 18.37
C GLN A 26 10.82 -9.96 18.61
N VAL A 27 9.66 -9.33 18.80
CA VAL A 27 9.57 -7.88 18.98
C VAL A 27 9.13 -7.53 20.41
N ALA A 28 8.00 -8.03 20.85
CA ALA A 28 7.41 -7.67 22.14
C ALA A 28 8.35 -7.87 23.35
N PRO A 29 9.16 -8.95 23.44
CA PRO A 29 10.08 -9.14 24.57
C PRO A 29 11.12 -8.03 24.75
N TRP A 30 11.48 -7.34 23.66
CA TRP A 30 12.48 -6.28 23.68
C TRP A 30 11.89 -4.89 23.87
N VAL A 31 10.56 -4.77 23.80
CA VAL A 31 9.83 -3.50 23.83
C VAL A 31 8.99 -3.35 25.10
N THR A 32 8.42 -4.44 25.60
CA THR A 32 7.58 -4.42 26.80
C THR A 32 8.35 -3.86 28.01
N GLY A 33 7.73 -2.90 28.71
CA GLY A 33 8.33 -2.24 29.86
C GLY A 33 9.29 -1.09 29.53
N ARG A 34 9.46 -0.74 28.25
CA ARG A 34 10.25 0.45 27.88
C ARG A 34 9.46 1.74 28.09
N PHE A 35 10.19 2.75 28.50
CA PHE A 35 9.70 4.12 28.53
C PHE A 35 9.84 4.75 27.13
N ILE A 36 8.87 5.56 26.73
CA ILE A 36 8.90 6.37 25.52
C ILE A 36 8.83 7.84 25.93
N ASP A 37 9.83 8.61 25.57
CA ASP A 37 9.84 10.05 25.81
C ASP A 37 8.94 10.75 24.78
N ALA A 38 7.83 11.30 25.23
CA ALA A 38 6.93 12.05 24.37
C ALA A 38 7.56 13.35 23.80
N GLY A 39 8.67 13.82 24.38
CA GLY A 39 9.42 14.98 23.91
C GLY A 39 10.33 14.66 22.72
N ASP A 40 10.87 13.44 22.63
CA ASP A 40 11.68 12.95 21.50
C ASP A 40 11.35 11.48 21.16
N PRO A 41 10.13 11.21 20.72
CA PRO A 41 9.71 9.83 20.44
C PRO A 41 10.46 9.18 19.27
N VAL A 42 11.01 9.97 18.35
CA VAL A 42 11.73 9.45 17.18
C VAL A 42 13.00 8.74 17.62
N ALA A 43 13.76 9.31 18.54
CA ALA A 43 14.96 8.67 19.07
C ALA A 43 14.64 7.32 19.71
N ASP A 44 13.61 7.25 20.56
CA ASP A 44 13.18 6.01 21.19
C ASP A 44 12.70 4.95 20.21
N PHE A 45 11.97 5.36 19.16
CA PHE A 45 11.51 4.41 18.13
C PHE A 45 12.67 3.85 17.29
N LEU A 46 13.67 4.68 16.99
CA LEU A 46 14.89 4.23 16.31
C LEU A 46 15.69 3.27 17.20
N ASP A 47 15.81 3.55 18.48
CA ASP A 47 16.49 2.70 19.45
C ASP A 47 15.77 1.34 19.60
N ILE A 48 14.45 1.34 19.66
CA ILE A 48 13.66 0.10 19.68
C ILE A 48 13.92 -0.72 18.40
N ALA A 49 13.87 -0.09 17.24
CA ALA A 49 14.10 -0.77 15.98
C ALA A 49 15.53 -1.34 15.90
N ALA A 50 16.53 -0.56 16.31
CA ALA A 50 17.93 -0.99 16.36
C ALA A 50 18.12 -2.16 17.31
N LEU A 51 17.56 -2.09 18.51
CA LEU A 51 17.65 -3.18 19.51
C LEU A 51 17.01 -4.47 18.98
N VAL A 52 15.82 -4.41 18.40
CA VAL A 52 15.15 -5.60 17.85
C VAL A 52 16.01 -6.20 16.74
N HIS A 53 16.56 -5.40 15.83
CA HIS A 53 17.44 -5.89 14.76
C HIS A 53 18.73 -6.51 15.30
N GLU A 54 19.33 -5.93 16.35
CA GLU A 54 20.51 -6.48 17.01
C GLU A 54 20.22 -7.84 17.64
N ARG A 55 19.13 -7.94 18.40
CA ARG A 55 18.75 -9.16 19.12
C ARG A 55 18.30 -10.27 18.18
N GLU A 56 17.63 -9.91 17.10
CA GLU A 56 17.11 -10.85 16.11
C GLU A 56 18.01 -11.01 14.87
N HIS A 57 19.30 -10.68 14.98
CA HIS A 57 20.26 -10.71 13.87
C HIS A 57 20.38 -12.06 13.16
N LYS A 58 20.07 -13.18 13.83
CA LYS A 58 20.07 -14.53 13.25
C LYS A 58 18.83 -14.85 12.42
N PHE A 59 17.75 -14.12 12.63
CA PHE A 59 16.47 -14.30 11.96
C PHE A 59 15.97 -12.97 11.38
N PRO A 60 16.81 -12.26 10.60
CA PRO A 60 16.40 -11.01 9.99
C PRO A 60 15.35 -11.27 8.91
N GLY A 61 14.65 -10.25 8.51
CA GLY A 61 13.82 -10.32 7.32
C GLY A 61 12.54 -9.52 7.37
N SER A 62 11.70 -9.73 6.37
CA SER A 62 10.49 -8.93 6.16
C SER A 62 9.47 -9.08 7.28
N TYR A 63 9.36 -10.24 7.90
CA TYR A 63 8.39 -10.46 8.98
C TYR A 63 8.69 -9.63 10.23
N VAL A 64 9.97 -9.53 10.63
CA VAL A 64 10.39 -8.66 11.75
C VAL A 64 10.05 -7.20 11.44
N ARG A 65 10.36 -6.74 10.22
CA ARG A 65 10.05 -5.37 9.80
C ARG A 65 8.55 -5.08 9.75
N ARG A 66 7.74 -6.06 9.32
CA ARG A 66 6.27 -5.94 9.30
C ARG A 66 5.69 -5.87 10.71
N ALA A 67 6.23 -6.65 11.64
CA ALA A 67 5.85 -6.59 13.04
C ALA A 67 6.25 -5.25 13.69
N LEU A 68 7.48 -4.78 13.44
CA LEU A 68 7.94 -3.47 13.87
C LEU A 68 7.10 -2.32 13.30
N ALA A 69 6.71 -2.38 12.02
CA ALA A 69 5.86 -1.35 11.42
C ALA A 69 4.50 -1.23 12.10
N GLY A 70 3.90 -2.36 12.51
CA GLY A 70 2.67 -2.34 13.28
C GLY A 70 2.85 -1.72 14.67
N LEU A 71 3.96 -2.03 15.36
CA LEU A 71 4.31 -1.43 16.63
C LEU A 71 4.55 0.08 16.49
N ASP A 72 5.37 0.50 15.52
CA ASP A 72 5.68 1.90 15.24
C ASP A 72 4.39 2.70 15.01
N THR A 73 3.50 2.21 14.16
CA THR A 73 2.20 2.85 13.93
C THR A 73 1.36 2.95 15.20
N ALA A 74 1.35 1.91 16.04
CA ALA A 74 0.62 1.91 17.32
C ALA A 74 1.19 2.93 18.32
N LEU A 75 2.50 3.09 18.34
CA LEU A 75 3.17 4.08 19.21
C LEU A 75 2.84 5.51 18.76
N TRP A 76 2.87 5.79 17.46
CA TRP A 76 2.46 7.10 16.93
C TRP A 76 0.98 7.39 17.17
N ASP A 77 0.09 6.41 17.03
CA ASP A 77 -1.34 6.58 17.35
C ASP A 77 -1.54 6.86 18.84
N LEU A 78 -0.82 6.15 19.73
CA LEU A 78 -0.84 6.37 21.17
C LEU A 78 -0.44 7.82 21.50
N LEU A 79 0.70 8.29 21.00
CA LEU A 79 1.18 9.65 21.26
C LEU A 79 0.22 10.70 20.68
N GLY A 80 -0.33 10.46 19.51
CA GLY A 80 -1.33 11.35 18.92
C GLY A 80 -2.58 11.49 19.78
N ARG A 81 -3.08 10.38 20.31
CA ARG A 81 -4.22 10.35 21.24
C ARG A 81 -3.92 11.08 22.54
N GLN A 82 -2.77 10.81 23.15
CA GLN A 82 -2.35 11.48 24.38
C GLN A 82 -2.16 12.99 24.19
N ALA A 83 -1.58 13.41 23.05
CA ALA A 83 -1.38 14.82 22.73
C ALA A 83 -2.63 15.53 22.18
N GLY A 84 -3.71 14.80 21.85
CA GLY A 84 -4.88 15.35 21.17
C GLY A 84 -4.56 15.91 19.77
N LYS A 85 -3.57 15.35 19.07
CA LYS A 85 -3.06 15.83 17.77
C LYS A 85 -3.04 14.71 16.74
N PRO A 86 -3.31 14.99 15.46
CA PRO A 86 -3.10 14.02 14.41
C PRO A 86 -1.61 13.69 14.27
N VAL A 87 -1.29 12.44 13.92
CA VAL A 87 0.10 11.97 13.74
C VAL A 87 0.85 12.83 12.73
N THR A 88 0.20 13.27 11.65
CA THR A 88 0.79 14.21 10.68
C THR A 88 1.44 15.43 11.33
N SER A 89 0.80 15.99 12.36
CA SER A 89 1.34 17.16 13.06
C SER A 89 2.52 16.79 13.99
N LEU A 90 2.54 15.57 14.54
CA LEU A 90 3.64 15.09 15.38
C LEU A 90 4.92 14.85 14.57
N ILE A 91 4.79 14.43 13.32
CA ILE A 91 5.93 14.21 12.42
C ILE A 91 6.30 15.43 11.56
N GLY A 92 5.84 16.62 11.95
CA GLY A 92 6.20 17.88 11.29
C GLY A 92 5.38 18.23 10.05
N GLY A 93 4.33 17.48 9.72
CA GLY A 93 3.41 17.78 8.65
C GLY A 93 2.22 18.64 9.09
N ALA A 94 1.34 18.96 8.16
CA ALA A 94 0.08 19.65 8.41
C ALA A 94 -1.09 18.84 7.83
N PRO A 95 -2.25 18.82 8.52
CA PRO A 95 -3.46 18.23 7.95
C PRO A 95 -3.84 18.96 6.64
N GLY A 96 -4.19 18.19 5.63
CA GLY A 96 -4.55 18.74 4.32
C GLY A 96 -5.38 17.76 3.51
N ARG A 97 -5.97 18.26 2.41
CA ARG A 97 -6.64 17.40 1.44
C ARG A 97 -5.61 16.82 0.47
N LEU A 98 -5.67 15.53 0.27
CA LEU A 98 -4.92 14.81 -0.74
C LEU A 98 -5.87 14.33 -1.82
N ARG A 99 -5.45 14.42 -3.08
CA ARG A 99 -6.17 13.79 -4.19
C ARG A 99 -6.05 12.28 -4.06
N ALA A 100 -7.18 11.59 -4.06
CA ALA A 100 -7.24 10.15 -4.03
C ALA A 100 -7.55 9.59 -5.41
N TYR A 101 -7.04 8.41 -5.72
CA TYR A 101 -7.46 7.66 -6.89
C TYR A 101 -8.18 6.37 -6.48
N ALA A 102 -9.12 5.94 -7.30
CA ALA A 102 -9.77 4.64 -7.14
C ALA A 102 -8.88 3.54 -7.71
N SER A 103 -8.34 2.70 -6.83
CA SER A 103 -7.48 1.56 -7.22
C SER A 103 -8.29 0.28 -7.31
N SER A 104 -8.32 -0.33 -8.50
CA SER A 104 -8.85 -1.68 -8.67
C SER A 104 -7.84 -2.73 -8.29
N MET A 105 -8.31 -3.75 -7.57
CA MET A 105 -7.52 -4.95 -7.27
C MET A 105 -7.95 -6.16 -8.13
N LYS A 106 -8.92 -5.96 -9.04
CA LYS A 106 -9.52 -7.05 -9.80
C LYS A 106 -8.79 -7.32 -11.11
N ARG A 107 -8.50 -8.60 -11.34
CA ARG A 107 -8.04 -9.15 -12.62
C ARG A 107 -9.05 -10.08 -13.25
N ASP A 108 -9.82 -10.75 -12.43
CA ASP A 108 -10.89 -11.71 -12.79
C ASP A 108 -12.19 -11.04 -13.28
N ILE A 109 -12.11 -9.76 -13.63
CA ILE A 109 -13.23 -8.95 -14.15
C ILE A 109 -13.06 -8.69 -15.65
N THR A 110 -14.15 -8.72 -16.41
CA THR A 110 -14.09 -8.37 -17.83
C THR A 110 -13.76 -6.89 -18.04
N PRO A 111 -13.07 -6.51 -19.12
CA PRO A 111 -12.79 -5.11 -19.42
C PRO A 111 -14.03 -4.21 -19.42
N ALA A 112 -15.15 -4.71 -19.96
CA ALA A 112 -16.43 -3.99 -19.99
C ALA A 112 -17.00 -3.77 -18.58
N ASP A 113 -17.00 -4.80 -17.73
CA ASP A 113 -17.50 -4.68 -16.36
C ASP A 113 -16.61 -3.78 -15.51
N GLU A 114 -15.29 -3.83 -15.71
CA GLU A 114 -14.36 -2.93 -15.05
C GLU A 114 -14.61 -1.47 -15.48
N ALA A 115 -14.77 -1.21 -16.77
CA ALA A 115 -15.10 0.10 -17.27
C ALA A 115 -16.40 0.64 -16.64
N ASN A 116 -17.45 -0.17 -16.61
CA ASN A 116 -18.72 0.18 -15.98
C ASN A 116 -18.59 0.48 -14.49
N ARG A 117 -17.78 -0.32 -13.78
CA ARG A 117 -17.50 -0.13 -12.35
C ARG A 117 -16.75 1.18 -12.09
N LEU A 118 -15.74 1.48 -12.88
CA LEU A 118 -14.97 2.71 -12.74
C LEU A 118 -15.78 3.94 -13.11
N CYS A 119 -16.61 3.89 -14.16
CA CYS A 119 -17.55 4.95 -14.49
C CYS A 119 -18.52 5.25 -13.34
N ARG A 120 -19.08 4.23 -12.68
CA ARG A 120 -19.91 4.44 -11.49
C ARG A 120 -19.15 5.15 -10.35
N LEU A 121 -17.88 4.78 -10.11
CA LEU A 121 -17.07 5.47 -9.10
C LEU A 121 -16.79 6.93 -9.47
N ARG A 122 -16.60 7.24 -10.76
CA ARG A 122 -16.52 8.62 -11.25
C ARG A 122 -17.82 9.38 -10.96
N ASP A 123 -18.94 8.82 -11.39
CA ASP A 123 -20.23 9.53 -11.42
C ASP A 123 -20.88 9.64 -10.03
N GLU A 124 -20.76 8.60 -9.18
CA GLU A 124 -21.40 8.54 -7.87
C GLU A 124 -20.50 9.01 -6.72
N LYS A 125 -19.18 8.88 -6.85
CA LYS A 125 -18.21 9.19 -5.78
C LYS A 125 -17.28 10.36 -6.10
N GLY A 126 -17.29 10.85 -7.34
CA GLY A 126 -16.48 12.00 -7.76
C GLY A 126 -14.98 11.70 -7.88
N PHE A 127 -14.58 10.44 -8.06
CA PHE A 127 -13.18 10.14 -8.39
C PHE A 127 -12.83 10.67 -9.77
N ASP A 128 -11.65 11.28 -9.87
CA ASP A 128 -11.09 11.82 -11.11
C ASP A 128 -9.73 11.19 -11.49
N ALA A 129 -9.34 10.14 -10.76
CA ALA A 129 -8.15 9.35 -11.03
C ALA A 129 -8.43 7.86 -10.74
N PHE A 130 -7.95 6.98 -11.62
CA PHE A 130 -8.25 5.55 -11.59
C PHE A 130 -7.01 4.73 -11.89
N LYS A 131 -6.81 3.64 -11.16
CA LYS A 131 -5.79 2.62 -11.45
C LYS A 131 -6.47 1.26 -11.61
N PHE A 132 -6.19 0.57 -12.70
CA PHE A 132 -6.71 -0.76 -13.00
C PHE A 132 -5.58 -1.74 -13.34
N ARG A 133 -5.89 -3.03 -13.40
CA ARG A 133 -4.89 -4.08 -13.53
C ARG A 133 -4.73 -4.56 -14.98
N VAL A 134 -3.46 -4.76 -15.37
CA VAL A 134 -3.06 -5.42 -16.61
C VAL A 134 -2.21 -6.65 -16.29
N GLY A 135 -2.12 -7.62 -17.19
CA GLY A 135 -1.43 -8.86 -16.97
C GLY A 135 -2.04 -9.73 -15.87
N ALA A 136 -1.51 -10.91 -15.65
CA ALA A 136 -1.80 -11.75 -14.50
C ALA A 136 -0.86 -11.43 -13.33
N GLU A 137 -1.27 -11.67 -12.11
CA GLU A 137 -0.43 -11.42 -10.94
C GLU A 137 0.81 -12.31 -10.93
N CYS A 138 2.00 -11.70 -10.95
CA CYS A 138 3.28 -12.41 -11.08
C CYS A 138 3.30 -13.40 -12.25
N GLY A 139 2.65 -13.06 -13.35
CA GLY A 139 2.20 -13.98 -14.39
C GLY A 139 3.23 -14.40 -15.41
N ARG A 140 4.51 -14.04 -15.28
CA ARG A 140 5.60 -14.46 -16.19
C ARG A 140 5.30 -14.12 -17.65
N GLY A 141 4.80 -12.92 -17.91
CA GLY A 141 4.40 -12.49 -19.24
C GLY A 141 3.03 -12.96 -19.69
N MET A 142 2.31 -13.69 -18.85
CA MET A 142 0.96 -14.18 -19.15
C MET A 142 -0.09 -13.10 -18.84
N ASP A 143 -1.22 -13.21 -19.50
CA ASP A 143 -2.41 -12.45 -19.17
C ASP A 143 -3.39 -13.33 -18.39
N GLU A 144 -4.37 -12.75 -17.72
CA GLU A 144 -5.41 -13.50 -16.99
C GLU A 144 -6.22 -14.40 -17.94
N TRP A 145 -6.45 -13.91 -19.14
CA TRP A 145 -6.82 -14.69 -20.33
C TRP A 145 -6.27 -13.99 -21.57
N PRO A 146 -6.08 -14.70 -22.68
CA PRO A 146 -5.48 -14.13 -23.89
C PRO A 146 -6.19 -12.86 -24.38
N GLY A 147 -5.43 -11.78 -24.53
CA GLY A 147 -5.90 -10.52 -25.09
C GLY A 147 -6.61 -9.57 -24.10
N ARG A 148 -6.70 -9.95 -22.80
CA ARG A 148 -7.34 -9.09 -21.80
C ARG A 148 -6.62 -7.76 -21.61
N THR A 149 -5.30 -7.76 -21.61
CA THR A 149 -4.51 -6.54 -21.45
C THR A 149 -4.77 -5.55 -22.58
N GLU A 150 -4.79 -6.00 -23.82
CA GLU A 150 -5.11 -5.18 -24.98
C GLU A 150 -6.53 -4.60 -24.87
N GLU A 151 -7.49 -5.45 -24.58
CA GLU A 151 -8.90 -5.06 -24.49
C GLU A 151 -9.16 -4.06 -23.38
N ILE A 152 -8.58 -4.25 -22.17
CA ILE A 152 -8.82 -3.36 -21.03
C ILE A 152 -8.16 -2.00 -21.22
N VAL A 153 -6.96 -1.98 -21.85
CA VAL A 153 -6.22 -0.74 -22.14
C VAL A 153 -6.98 0.16 -23.14
N GLU A 154 -7.79 -0.42 -24.02
CA GLU A 154 -8.65 0.34 -24.93
C GLU A 154 -10.01 0.68 -24.30
N THR A 155 -10.63 -0.29 -23.63
CA THR A 155 -12.03 -0.20 -23.18
C THR A 155 -12.18 0.79 -22.01
N VAL A 156 -11.33 0.68 -21.00
CA VAL A 156 -11.43 1.52 -19.80
C VAL A 156 -11.15 2.99 -20.09
N PRO A 157 -10.08 3.38 -20.80
CA PRO A 157 -9.85 4.79 -21.13
C PRO A 157 -10.95 5.41 -21.98
N ARG A 158 -11.48 4.66 -22.95
CA ARG A 158 -12.59 5.12 -23.80
C ARG A 158 -13.85 5.39 -22.97
N ALA A 159 -14.19 4.51 -22.03
CA ALA A 159 -15.37 4.65 -21.19
C ALA A 159 -15.24 5.78 -20.15
N LEU A 160 -14.05 5.96 -19.57
CA LEU A 160 -13.80 7.05 -18.64
C LEU A 160 -13.74 8.43 -19.30
N GLY A 161 -13.37 8.47 -20.59
CA GLY A 161 -13.26 9.72 -21.33
C GLY A 161 -12.04 10.56 -20.94
N ASP A 162 -12.06 11.81 -21.38
CA ASP A 162 -11.02 12.78 -21.08
C ASP A 162 -11.23 13.46 -19.71
N GLY A 163 -10.22 14.12 -19.18
CA GLY A 163 -10.30 14.87 -17.92
C GLY A 163 -10.10 14.06 -16.66
N VAL A 164 -9.88 12.74 -16.75
CA VAL A 164 -9.51 11.87 -15.63
C VAL A 164 -8.11 11.28 -15.80
N VAL A 165 -7.40 11.09 -14.70
CA VAL A 165 -6.10 10.44 -14.70
C VAL A 165 -6.29 8.92 -14.77
N LYS A 166 -5.57 8.29 -15.69
CA LYS A 166 -5.62 6.85 -15.92
C LYS A 166 -4.26 6.25 -15.64
N MET A 167 -4.24 5.20 -14.83
CA MET A 167 -3.04 4.51 -14.38
C MET A 167 -3.27 3.01 -14.49
N VAL A 168 -2.21 2.24 -14.71
CA VAL A 168 -2.25 0.78 -14.67
C VAL A 168 -1.19 0.22 -13.74
N ASP A 169 -1.44 -0.99 -13.26
CA ASP A 169 -0.50 -1.75 -12.44
C ASP A 169 -0.43 -3.19 -12.97
N ALA A 170 0.78 -3.60 -13.34
CA ALA A 170 1.07 -4.94 -13.84
C ALA A 170 1.56 -5.91 -12.77
N ASN A 171 1.93 -5.45 -11.59
CA ASN A 171 2.51 -6.22 -10.48
C ASN A 171 3.63 -7.17 -10.94
N SER A 172 4.62 -6.61 -11.63
CA SER A 172 5.80 -7.34 -12.11
C SER A 172 5.46 -8.53 -13.02
N CYS A 173 4.40 -8.39 -13.83
CA CYS A 173 3.92 -9.46 -14.70
C CYS A 173 4.82 -9.67 -15.92
N PHE A 174 5.32 -8.57 -16.52
CA PHE A 174 5.90 -8.61 -17.85
C PHE A 174 7.43 -8.67 -17.83
N GLY A 175 8.02 -9.36 -18.82
CA GLY A 175 9.42 -9.18 -19.17
C GLY A 175 9.62 -7.88 -19.97
N VAL A 176 10.88 -7.45 -20.12
CA VAL A 176 11.24 -6.15 -20.69
C VAL A 176 10.58 -5.86 -22.04
N GLU A 177 10.61 -6.80 -22.98
CA GLU A 177 10.05 -6.63 -24.30
C GLU A 177 8.54 -6.40 -24.26
N ARG A 178 7.82 -7.25 -23.52
CA ARG A 178 6.37 -7.13 -23.35
C ARG A 178 5.99 -5.86 -22.58
N ALA A 179 6.75 -5.48 -21.57
CA ALA A 179 6.55 -4.23 -20.85
C ALA A 179 6.64 -3.00 -21.75
N ILE A 180 7.60 -2.99 -22.69
CA ILE A 180 7.75 -1.92 -23.70
C ILE A 180 6.54 -1.90 -24.66
N GLU A 181 6.09 -3.06 -25.16
CA GLU A 181 4.90 -3.16 -26.02
C GLU A 181 3.65 -2.63 -25.32
N VAL A 182 3.40 -3.09 -24.09
CA VAL A 182 2.28 -2.62 -23.27
C VAL A 182 2.41 -1.12 -23.01
N GLY A 183 3.61 -0.63 -22.65
CA GLY A 183 3.87 0.80 -22.44
C GLY A 183 3.48 1.67 -23.64
N ARG A 184 3.79 1.24 -24.85
CA ARG A 184 3.37 1.94 -26.08
C ARG A 184 1.86 1.95 -26.28
N MET A 185 1.18 0.85 -25.94
CA MET A 185 -0.29 0.79 -25.96
C MET A 185 -0.90 1.74 -24.92
N LEU A 186 -0.32 1.81 -23.72
CA LEU A 186 -0.75 2.71 -22.66
C LEU A 186 -0.65 4.17 -23.10
N GLU A 187 0.50 4.56 -23.66
CA GLU A 187 0.74 5.90 -24.18
C GLU A 187 -0.28 6.27 -25.27
N ALA A 188 -0.54 5.37 -26.21
CA ALA A 188 -1.52 5.57 -27.28
C ALA A 188 -2.97 5.74 -26.76
N ASN A 189 -3.29 5.25 -25.56
CA ASN A 189 -4.59 5.35 -24.92
C ASN A 189 -4.63 6.41 -23.79
N GLY A 190 -3.63 7.28 -23.70
CA GLY A 190 -3.60 8.37 -22.72
C GLY A 190 -3.46 7.92 -21.27
N ILE A 191 -2.86 6.76 -21.05
CA ILE A 191 -2.54 6.24 -19.72
C ILE A 191 -1.15 6.75 -19.35
N THR A 192 -1.04 7.48 -18.25
CA THR A 192 0.14 8.26 -17.88
C THR A 192 1.02 7.63 -16.81
N HIS A 193 0.57 6.55 -16.19
CA HIS A 193 1.30 5.87 -15.13
C HIS A 193 1.26 4.35 -15.33
N TYR A 194 2.42 3.75 -15.28
CA TYR A 194 2.63 2.32 -15.44
C TYR A 194 3.42 1.78 -14.25
N GLU A 195 2.72 1.15 -13.31
CA GLU A 195 3.28 0.63 -12.07
C GLU A 195 3.74 -0.81 -12.26
N GLU A 196 4.94 -1.12 -11.80
CA GLU A 196 5.54 -2.46 -11.76
C GLU A 196 5.33 -3.25 -13.07
N PRO A 197 5.83 -2.76 -14.20
CA PRO A 197 5.68 -3.42 -15.49
C PRO A 197 6.27 -4.83 -15.56
#